data_ea03770a1a48a324c9d81ee08d921b51
#
_entry.id   ea03770a1a48a324c9d81ee08d921b51
#
_cell.length_a   1.000
_cell.length_b   1.000
_cell.length_c   1.000
_cell.angle_alpha   90.00
_cell.angle_beta   90.00
_cell.angle_gamma   90.00
#
_symmetry.space_group_name_H-M   'P 1'
#
loop_
_entity.id
_entity.type
_entity.pdbx_description
1 polymer ?
#
loop_
_entity_poly.entity_id
_entity_poly.type
_entity_poly.pdbx_seq_one_letter_code
_entity_poly.pdbx_strand_id
1 'polypeptide(L)'
;VLQSALTDVGHGTLCERQQFPVANLAPLPEGWSFAEGAAAALVFQTAWQALTCCGEPQPGQTIAVIGAGGGVGLAAVQLGRALGCRV
;
A
#
# COMPACT_ATOMS: atom_id res chain seq x y z
N VAL A 1 14.01 -1.21 1.26
CA VAL A 1 13.28 -0.78 2.46
C VAL A 1 12.08 0.06 2.05
N LEU A 2 10.92 -0.22 2.60
CA LEU A 2 9.68 0.52 2.37
C LEU A 2 9.39 1.41 3.58
N GLN A 3 9.05 2.66 3.33
CA GLN A 3 8.55 3.55 4.37
C GLN A 3 7.05 3.30 4.56
N SER A 4 6.64 2.97 5.77
CA SER A 4 5.25 2.62 6.08
C SER A 4 4.39 3.77 6.59
N ALA A 5 4.96 4.93 6.87
CA ALA A 5 4.22 6.07 7.38
C ALA A 5 4.68 7.39 6.76
N LEU A 6 3.71 8.23 6.44
CA LEU A 6 3.93 9.64 6.12
C LEU A 6 4.12 10.42 7.44
N THR A 7 5.18 10.10 8.17
CA THR A 7 5.51 10.85 9.37
C THR A 7 6.27 12.13 8.98
N ASP A 8 6.08 13.15 9.78
CA ASP A 8 6.80 14.41 9.66
C ASP A 8 8.30 14.18 9.92
N VAL A 9 9.02 13.90 8.87
CA VAL A 9 10.48 13.76 8.88
C VAL A 9 11.18 15.07 8.54
N GLY A 10 10.43 16.16 8.42
CA GLY A 10 10.95 17.50 8.16
C GLY A 10 11.54 17.70 6.76
N HIS A 11 11.78 16.64 6.00
CA HIS A 11 12.38 16.66 4.67
C HIS A 11 11.71 15.65 3.74
N GLY A 12 11.64 15.99 2.44
CA GLY A 12 11.13 15.08 1.41
C GLY A 12 12.11 13.93 1.10
N THR A 13 11.61 12.94 0.37
CA THR A 13 12.37 11.72 0.01
C THR A 13 13.15 11.84 -1.32
N LEU A 14 13.14 13.01 -1.95
CA LEU A 14 13.94 13.32 -3.15
C LEU A 14 15.40 13.58 -2.76
N CYS A 15 16.09 12.54 -2.30
CA CYS A 15 17.46 12.61 -1.83
C CYS A 15 18.14 11.24 -1.96
N GLU A 16 19.47 11.22 -2.01
CA GLU A 16 20.25 9.98 -2.09
C GLU A 16 20.25 9.18 -0.77
N ARG A 17 20.09 9.88 0.34
CA ARG A 17 20.11 9.29 1.69
C ARG A 17 19.15 10.05 2.60
N GLN A 18 18.42 9.29 3.39
CA GLN A 18 17.47 9.82 4.37
C GLN A 18 17.50 9.00 5.65
N GLN A 19 17.27 9.66 6.77
CA GLN A 19 17.12 8.99 8.06
C GLN A 19 15.64 8.83 8.39
N PHE A 20 15.25 7.61 8.76
CA PHE A 20 13.89 7.30 9.22
C PHE A 20 13.94 6.50 10.52
N PRO A 21 12.95 6.66 11.40
CA PRO A 21 12.79 5.72 12.52
C PRO A 21 12.63 4.28 11.99
N VAL A 22 13.34 3.35 12.58
CA VAL A 22 13.31 1.93 12.14
C VAL A 22 11.89 1.36 12.17
N ALA A 23 11.05 1.81 13.10
CA ALA A 23 9.65 1.40 13.21
C ALA A 23 8.81 1.75 11.96
N ASN A 24 9.24 2.71 11.15
CA ASN A 24 8.56 3.15 9.94
C ASN A 24 9.10 2.46 8.67
N LEU A 25 10.00 1.51 8.83
CA LEU A 25 10.64 0.81 7.72
C LEU A 25 10.17 -0.64 7.67
N ALA A 26 9.91 -1.12 6.46
CA ALA A 26 9.67 -2.52 6.20
C ALA A 26 10.69 -3.02 5.17
N PRO A 27 11.13 -4.28 5.26
CA PRO A 27 12.02 -4.84 4.24
C PRO A 27 11.33 -4.87 2.88
N LEU A 28 12.10 -4.59 1.83
CA LEU A 28 11.62 -4.78 0.47
C LEU A 28 11.43 -6.29 0.22
N PRO A 29 10.29 -6.72 -0.34
CA PRO A 29 10.11 -8.14 -0.65
C PRO A 29 11.20 -8.68 -1.56
N GLU A 30 11.56 -9.93 -1.38
CA GLU A 30 12.57 -10.58 -2.20
C GLU A 30 12.18 -10.58 -3.68
N GLY A 31 13.11 -10.27 -4.54
CA GLY A 31 12.90 -10.19 -5.99
C GLY A 31 12.29 -8.88 -6.50
N TRP A 32 11.92 -7.97 -5.61
CA TRP A 32 11.39 -6.66 -6.02
C TRP A 32 12.50 -5.65 -6.31
N SER A 33 12.34 -4.91 -7.37
CA SER A 33 13.18 -3.73 -7.65
C SER A 33 12.80 -2.56 -6.73
N PHE A 34 13.71 -1.60 -6.59
CA PHE A 34 13.41 -0.36 -5.85
C PHE A 34 12.26 0.44 -6.48
N ALA A 35 12.09 0.39 -7.79
CA ALA A 35 10.98 1.04 -8.48
C ALA A 35 9.62 0.41 -8.13
N GLU A 36 9.56 -0.92 -8.08
CA GLU A 36 8.35 -1.63 -7.65
C GLU A 36 8.00 -1.33 -6.19
N GLY A 37 9.00 -1.34 -5.32
CA GLY A 37 8.83 -0.95 -3.91
C GLY A 37 8.31 0.47 -3.75
N ALA A 38 8.89 1.41 -4.47
CA ALA A 38 8.46 2.82 -4.44
C ALA A 38 7.03 3.00 -4.97
N ALA A 39 6.65 2.27 -6.01
CA ALA A 39 5.31 2.33 -6.60
C ALA A 39 4.24 1.70 -5.70
N ALA A 40 4.58 0.65 -4.96
CA ALA A 40 3.63 -0.13 -4.19
C ALA A 40 3.32 0.47 -2.81
N ALA A 41 4.30 0.98 -2.10
CA ALA A 41 4.19 1.29 -0.67
C ALA A 41 2.96 2.15 -0.33
N LEU A 42 2.83 3.32 -0.94
CA LEU A 42 1.75 4.26 -0.64
C LEU A 42 0.38 3.75 -1.09
N VAL A 43 0.29 3.21 -2.31
CA VAL A 43 -1.00 2.81 -2.90
C VAL A 43 -1.60 1.60 -2.20
N PHE A 44 -0.79 0.62 -1.83
CA PHE A 44 -1.27 -0.55 -1.08
C PHE A 44 -1.63 -0.21 0.35
N GLN A 45 -0.87 0.64 1.02
CA GLN A 45 -1.20 1.12 2.37
C GLN A 45 -2.53 1.88 2.36
N THR A 46 -2.72 2.79 1.41
CA THR A 46 -3.97 3.56 1.26
C THR A 46 -5.15 2.65 0.97
N ALA A 47 -5.01 1.71 0.04
CA ALA A 47 -6.07 0.75 -0.31
C ALA A 47 -6.42 -0.16 0.86
N TRP A 48 -5.43 -0.66 1.59
CA TRP A 48 -5.63 -1.47 2.80
C TRP A 48 -6.41 -0.71 3.86
N GLN A 49 -5.99 0.50 4.15
CA GLN A 49 -6.64 1.36 5.13
C GLN A 49 -8.10 1.66 4.73
N ALA A 50 -8.35 1.96 3.46
CA ALA A 50 -9.71 2.18 2.96
C ALA A 50 -10.60 0.94 3.09
N LEU A 51 -10.06 -0.24 2.83
CA LEU A 51 -10.80 -1.50 2.95
C LEU A 51 -11.09 -1.88 4.41
N THR A 52 -10.20 -1.54 5.33
CA THR A 52 -10.31 -1.95 6.74
C THR A 52 -10.98 -0.92 7.64
N CYS A 53 -10.95 0.38 7.31
CA CYS A 53 -11.58 1.44 8.10
C CYS A 53 -13.11 1.32 8.22
N CYS A 54 -13.77 0.72 7.23
CA CYS A 54 -15.23 0.60 7.19
C CYS A 54 -15.75 -0.80 7.56
N GLY A 55 -14.89 -1.62 8.15
CA GLY A 55 -15.13 -3.03 8.46
C GLY A 55 -14.35 -3.94 7.52
N GLU A 56 -13.68 -4.93 8.08
CA GLU A 56 -12.90 -5.86 7.28
C GLU A 56 -13.77 -6.65 6.31
N PRO A 57 -13.50 -6.60 5.01
CA PRO A 57 -14.25 -7.38 4.04
C PRO A 57 -14.03 -8.86 4.29
N GLN A 58 -15.12 -9.62 4.32
CA GLN A 58 -15.10 -11.06 4.56
C GLN A 58 -15.04 -11.83 3.23
N PRO A 59 -14.41 -13.01 3.21
CA PRO A 59 -14.42 -13.89 2.04
C PRO A 59 -15.84 -14.12 1.50
N GLY A 60 -16.00 -14.08 0.19
CA GLY A 60 -17.30 -14.23 -0.49
C GLY A 60 -18.12 -12.94 -0.63
N GLN A 61 -17.79 -11.88 0.09
CA GLN A 61 -18.42 -10.58 -0.13
C GLN A 61 -18.03 -9.97 -1.48
N THR A 62 -18.84 -9.04 -1.96
CA THR A 62 -18.56 -8.31 -3.20
C THR A 62 -18.09 -6.90 -2.89
N ILE A 63 -16.97 -6.52 -3.48
CA ILE A 63 -16.41 -5.17 -3.40
C ILE A 63 -16.52 -4.50 -4.78
N ALA A 64 -17.07 -3.30 -4.82
CA ALA A 64 -17.06 -2.48 -6.02
C ALA A 64 -15.95 -1.43 -5.92
N VAL A 65 -15.01 -1.45 -6.86
CA VAL A 65 -13.88 -0.49 -6.91
C VAL A 65 -14.11 0.50 -8.03
N ILE A 66 -14.45 1.74 -7.66
CA ILE A 66 -14.60 2.84 -8.62
C ILE A 66 -13.22 3.46 -8.84
N GLY A 67 -12.83 3.67 -10.09
CA GLY A 67 -11.48 4.16 -10.42
C GLY A 67 -10.41 3.08 -10.37
N ALA A 68 -10.77 1.84 -10.68
CA ALA A 68 -9.87 0.67 -10.63
C ALA A 68 -8.61 0.77 -11.50
N GLY A 69 -8.57 1.68 -12.49
CA GLY A 69 -7.39 1.93 -13.33
C GLY A 69 -6.31 2.78 -12.67
N GLY A 70 -6.59 3.43 -11.54
CA GLY A 70 -5.59 4.18 -10.78
C GLY A 70 -4.79 3.30 -9.83
N GLY A 71 -3.64 3.80 -9.33
CA GLY A 71 -2.75 3.02 -8.47
C GLY A 71 -3.44 2.45 -7.23
N VAL A 72 -4.18 3.27 -6.49
CA VAL A 72 -4.94 2.82 -5.30
C VAL A 72 -6.06 1.86 -5.70
N GLY A 73 -6.75 2.11 -6.83
CA GLY A 73 -7.79 1.22 -7.34
C GLY A 73 -7.25 -0.16 -7.71
N LEU A 74 -6.13 -0.22 -8.43
CA LEU A 74 -5.44 -1.49 -8.75
C LEU A 74 -5.00 -2.25 -7.50
N ALA A 75 -4.47 -1.53 -6.49
CA ALA A 75 -4.12 -2.13 -5.22
C ALA A 75 -5.36 -2.67 -4.49
N ALA A 76 -6.47 -1.94 -4.48
CA ALA A 76 -7.73 -2.38 -3.87
C ALA A 76 -8.30 -3.64 -4.54
N VAL A 77 -8.23 -3.73 -5.88
CA VAL A 77 -8.64 -4.93 -6.62
C VAL A 77 -7.80 -6.15 -6.20
N GLN A 78 -6.48 -5.99 -6.13
CA GLN A 78 -5.57 -7.07 -5.73
C GLN A 78 -5.81 -7.50 -4.28
N LEU A 79 -5.91 -6.54 -3.37
CA LEU A 79 -6.18 -6.81 -1.94
C LEU A 79 -7.55 -7.48 -1.75
N GLY A 80 -8.59 -6.97 -2.40
CA GLY A 80 -9.93 -7.57 -2.32
C GLY A 80 -9.94 -9.03 -2.77
N ARG A 81 -9.24 -9.34 -3.86
CA ARG A 81 -9.08 -10.73 -4.32
C ARG A 81 -8.29 -11.59 -3.34
N ALA A 82 -7.18 -11.06 -2.81
CA ALA A 82 -6.37 -11.76 -1.82
C ALA A 82 -7.15 -12.07 -0.52
N LEU A 83 -8.10 -11.21 -0.16
CA LEU A 83 -9.03 -11.40 0.95
C LEU A 83 -10.19 -12.36 0.63
N GLY A 84 -10.22 -12.95 -0.56
CA GLY A 84 -11.27 -13.89 -0.97
C GLY A 84 -12.59 -13.22 -1.37
N CYS A 85 -12.58 -11.93 -1.65
CA CYS A 85 -13.75 -11.21 -2.11
C CYS A 85 -13.93 -11.32 -3.64
N ARG A 86 -15.17 -11.14 -4.08
CA ARG A 86 -15.48 -10.88 -5.49
C ARG A 86 -15.31 -9.37 -5.75
N VAL A 87 -14.50 -9.00 -6.74
CA VAL A 87 -14.20 -7.59 -7.06
C VAL A 87 -14.64 -7.27 -8.48
#